data_03da54c17ebad143962e63556bef405b
#
_entry.id   03da54c17ebad143962e63556bef405b
#
_cell.length_a   1.000
_cell.length_b   1.000
_cell.length_c   1.000
_cell.angle_alpha   90.00
_cell.angle_beta   90.00
_cell.angle_gamma   90.00
#
_symmetry.space_group_name_H-M   'P 1'
#
loop_
_entity.id
_entity.type
_entity.pdbx_description
1 polymer ?
#
loop_
_entity_poly.entity_id
_entity_poly.type
_entity_poly.pdbx_seq_one_letter_code
_entity_poly.pdbx_strand_id
1 'polypeptide(L)'
;MTTWRVLPVVAVLLALAACSAEQEELQQWMDQQRREVKPNVTPLSPPKKFDPEPYSSIQAVDPFSPQKLSVAIKQEARQPNSLLAAEVNRRKEPLEAYPLDSMTMVGSVTKEGRPFALLKVNGLLYQVKAGDYLGQNYGKVTGIAETEVTLREIVQDAAGEWIERSASLQLQERAR
;
A
#
# COMPACT_ATOMS: atom_id res chain seq x y z
N MET A 1 63.28 69.50 1.42
CA MET A 1 61.91 69.46 0.82
C MET A 1 61.34 68.05 0.72
N THR A 2 61.87 67.03 1.37
CA THR A 2 61.46 65.61 1.26
C THR A 2 60.55 65.12 2.37
N THR A 3 60.44 65.84 3.48
CA THR A 3 59.64 65.42 4.66
C THR A 3 58.14 65.55 4.50
N TRP A 4 57.64 66.45 3.62
CA TRP A 4 56.22 66.65 3.43
C TRP A 4 55.51 65.53 2.63
N ARG A 5 56.26 64.78 1.82
CA ARG A 5 55.71 63.66 1.05
C ARG A 5 55.64 62.35 1.81
N VAL A 6 56.39 62.25 2.89
CA VAL A 6 56.43 61.05 3.76
C VAL A 6 55.26 61.05 4.75
N LEU A 7 54.80 62.26 5.17
CA LEU A 7 53.71 62.40 6.16
C LEU A 7 52.39 61.71 5.74
N PRO A 8 51.90 61.89 4.48
CA PRO A 8 50.64 61.22 4.09
C PRO A 8 50.80 59.69 3.95
N VAL A 9 51.98 59.20 3.59
CA VAL A 9 52.22 57.75 3.50
C VAL A 9 52.23 57.10 4.88
N VAL A 10 52.82 57.76 5.88
CA VAL A 10 52.79 57.27 7.28
C VAL A 10 51.38 57.31 7.86
N ALA A 11 50.57 58.33 7.53
CA ALA A 11 49.18 58.41 7.98
C ALA A 11 48.32 57.31 7.37
N VAL A 12 48.53 56.92 6.10
CA VAL A 12 47.81 55.80 5.47
C VAL A 12 48.22 54.45 6.06
N LEU A 13 49.53 54.27 6.38
CA LEU A 13 49.98 53.05 7.02
C LEU A 13 49.45 52.90 8.46
N LEU A 14 49.32 53.96 9.22
CA LEU A 14 48.70 53.96 10.54
C LEU A 14 47.19 53.68 10.48
N ALA A 15 46.48 54.18 9.48
CA ALA A 15 45.06 53.90 9.28
C ALA A 15 44.77 52.43 8.89
N LEU A 16 45.67 51.79 8.14
CA LEU A 16 45.57 50.36 7.81
C LEU A 16 45.83 49.44 9.01
N ALA A 17 46.68 49.87 9.95
CA ALA A 17 46.96 49.10 11.17
C ALA A 17 45.79 49.15 12.18
N ALA A 18 44.93 50.16 12.16
CA ALA A 18 43.79 50.28 13.08
C ALA A 18 42.66 49.26 12.78
N CYS A 19 42.52 48.76 11.53
CA CYS A 19 41.49 47.82 11.19
C CYS A 19 41.77 46.36 11.63
N SER A 20 43.00 46.03 12.04
CA SER A 20 43.30 44.66 12.49
C SER A 20 42.95 44.38 13.95
N ALA A 21 42.87 45.40 14.78
CA ALA A 21 42.63 45.23 16.22
C ALA A 21 41.24 44.69 16.56
N GLU A 22 40.20 45.11 15.84
CA GLU A 22 38.84 44.61 16.06
C GLU A 22 38.66 43.12 15.70
N GLN A 23 39.39 42.65 14.71
CA GLN A 23 39.35 41.22 14.34
C GLN A 23 40.06 40.33 15.38
N GLU A 24 41.10 40.80 15.99
CA GLU A 24 41.81 40.05 17.04
C GLU A 24 40.96 39.92 18.32
N GLU A 25 40.26 40.98 18.72
CA GLU A 25 39.36 40.95 19.86
C GLU A 25 38.19 39.95 19.65
N LEU A 26 37.60 39.94 18.46
CA LEU A 26 36.54 39.01 18.13
C LEU A 26 37.03 37.55 18.09
N GLN A 27 38.22 37.32 17.57
CA GLN A 27 38.84 35.98 17.59
C GLN A 27 39.14 35.51 19.02
N GLN A 28 39.68 36.37 19.86
CA GLN A 28 39.94 36.06 21.26
C GLN A 28 38.65 35.74 21.99
N TRP A 29 37.57 36.51 21.76
CA TRP A 29 36.26 36.25 22.34
C TRP A 29 35.66 34.90 21.89
N MET A 30 35.76 34.60 20.60
CA MET A 30 35.31 33.31 20.07
C MET A 30 36.07 32.13 20.67
N ASP A 31 37.39 32.26 20.81
CA ASP A 31 38.22 31.22 21.42
C ASP A 31 37.97 31.07 22.91
N GLN A 32 37.64 32.15 23.59
CA GLN A 32 37.22 32.11 24.99
C GLN A 32 35.86 31.41 25.12
N GLN A 33 34.89 31.75 24.28
CA GLN A 33 33.58 31.07 24.26
C GLN A 33 33.71 29.58 23.96
N ARG A 34 34.58 29.19 23.04
CA ARG A 34 34.83 27.76 22.76
C ARG A 34 35.47 27.02 23.94
N ARG A 35 36.25 27.68 24.76
CA ARG A 35 36.84 27.09 25.97
C ARG A 35 35.85 26.99 27.13
N GLU A 36 34.97 27.96 27.27
CA GLU A 36 33.96 28.02 28.31
C GLU A 36 32.76 27.11 28.03
N VAL A 37 32.32 27.06 26.78
CA VAL A 37 31.23 26.17 26.35
C VAL A 37 31.80 24.78 26.09
N LYS A 38 31.98 24.00 27.13
CA LYS A 38 32.22 22.57 26.98
C LYS A 38 30.88 21.92 26.59
N PRO A 39 30.76 21.34 25.38
CA PRO A 39 29.53 20.63 25.01
C PRO A 39 29.33 19.47 25.99
N ASN A 40 28.33 19.57 26.84
CA ASN A 40 27.94 18.49 27.73
C ASN A 40 27.13 17.48 26.93
N VAL A 41 27.83 16.78 26.04
CA VAL A 41 27.21 15.68 25.25
C VAL A 41 27.23 14.45 26.12
N THR A 42 26.06 14.04 26.58
CA THR A 42 25.92 12.77 27.28
C THR A 42 26.37 11.66 26.33
N PRO A 43 27.36 10.83 26.68
CA PRO A 43 27.77 9.73 25.82
C PRO A 43 26.59 8.84 25.54
N LEU A 44 26.31 8.56 24.24
CA LEU A 44 25.31 7.60 23.88
C LEU A 44 25.67 6.23 24.46
N SER A 45 24.72 5.60 25.14
CA SER A 45 24.92 4.22 25.59
C SER A 45 25.25 3.34 24.37
N PRO A 46 26.25 2.44 24.52
CA PRO A 46 26.59 1.56 23.40
C PRO A 46 25.34 0.79 22.92
N PRO A 47 25.18 0.56 21.61
CA PRO A 47 24.04 -0.18 21.08
C PRO A 47 23.98 -1.56 21.73
N LYS A 48 22.79 -1.97 22.14
CA LYS A 48 22.59 -3.33 22.66
C LYS A 48 23.04 -4.31 21.60
N LYS A 49 23.89 -5.26 21.99
CA LYS A 49 24.34 -6.33 21.13
C LYS A 49 23.10 -7.12 20.70
N PHE A 50 22.81 -7.14 19.40
CA PHE A 50 21.74 -7.94 18.85
C PHE A 50 22.28 -9.35 18.64
N ASP A 51 21.77 -10.33 19.37
CA ASP A 51 21.99 -11.74 19.11
C ASP A 51 20.81 -12.24 18.29
N PRO A 52 21.00 -12.51 16.98
CA PRO A 52 19.92 -12.99 16.12
C PRO A 52 19.48 -14.38 16.57
N GLU A 53 18.19 -14.53 16.84
CA GLU A 53 17.62 -15.84 17.10
C GLU A 53 17.59 -16.65 15.81
N PRO A 54 18.10 -17.90 15.81
CA PRO A 54 18.12 -18.72 14.60
C PRO A 54 16.69 -19.03 14.15
N TYR A 55 16.42 -18.80 12.86
CA TYR A 55 15.12 -19.15 12.27
C TYR A 55 14.95 -20.69 12.23
N SER A 56 14.16 -21.21 13.16
CA SER A 56 13.93 -22.66 13.34
C SER A 56 12.82 -23.24 12.46
N SER A 57 12.07 -22.38 11.75
CA SER A 57 10.86 -22.80 11.02
C SER A 57 11.06 -23.01 9.52
N ILE A 58 12.30 -23.29 9.06
CA ILE A 58 12.62 -23.51 7.63
C ILE A 58 11.79 -24.65 7.01
N GLN A 59 11.43 -25.66 7.79
CA GLN A 59 10.63 -26.81 7.34
C GLN A 59 9.12 -26.64 7.64
N ALA A 60 8.72 -25.55 8.29
CA ALA A 60 7.31 -25.29 8.53
C ALA A 60 6.62 -24.86 7.22
N VAL A 61 5.35 -25.21 7.13
CA VAL A 61 4.53 -24.76 5.98
C VAL A 61 4.48 -23.24 5.97
N ASP A 62 4.77 -22.64 4.81
CA ASP A 62 4.74 -21.20 4.59
C ASP A 62 3.47 -20.59 5.19
N PRO A 63 3.57 -19.50 6.00
CA PRO A 63 2.41 -18.82 6.57
C PRO A 63 1.38 -18.39 5.53
N PHE A 64 1.82 -18.05 4.32
CA PHE A 64 0.97 -17.58 3.20
C PHE A 64 0.65 -18.69 2.20
N SER A 65 0.93 -19.95 2.52
CA SER A 65 0.63 -21.05 1.62
C SER A 65 -0.89 -21.21 1.38
N PRO A 66 -1.31 -21.52 0.14
CA PRO A 66 -2.72 -21.76 -0.17
C PRO A 66 -3.35 -22.86 0.70
N GLN A 67 -2.56 -23.83 1.12
CA GLN A 67 -3.03 -24.91 2.00
C GLN A 67 -3.45 -24.39 3.38
N LYS A 68 -2.65 -23.50 4.01
CA LYS A 68 -3.02 -22.88 5.29
C LYS A 68 -4.26 -22.04 5.16
N LEU A 69 -4.35 -21.23 4.09
CA LEU A 69 -5.54 -20.41 3.84
C LEU A 69 -6.78 -21.27 3.69
N SER A 70 -6.73 -22.34 2.92
CA SER A 70 -7.86 -23.24 2.72
C SER A 70 -8.30 -23.94 4.02
N VAL A 71 -7.38 -24.27 4.90
CA VAL A 71 -7.68 -24.86 6.22
C VAL A 71 -8.34 -23.82 7.11
N ALA A 72 -7.82 -22.57 7.16
CA ALA A 72 -8.39 -21.50 7.95
C ALA A 72 -9.85 -21.19 7.52
N ILE A 73 -10.07 -21.03 6.22
CA ILE A 73 -11.43 -20.79 5.66
C ILE A 73 -12.37 -21.96 6.01
N LYS A 74 -11.92 -23.21 5.92
CA LYS A 74 -12.74 -24.37 6.29
C LYS A 74 -13.06 -24.41 7.79
N GLN A 75 -12.14 -23.96 8.64
CA GLN A 75 -12.39 -23.88 10.09
C GLN A 75 -13.43 -22.81 10.42
N GLU A 76 -13.35 -21.62 9.79
CA GLU A 76 -14.35 -20.58 9.94
C GLU A 76 -15.73 -21.01 9.44
N ALA A 77 -15.78 -21.70 8.31
CA ALA A 77 -17.04 -22.23 7.76
C ALA A 77 -17.71 -23.29 8.66
N ARG A 78 -16.99 -23.91 9.61
CA ARG A 78 -17.56 -24.84 10.59
C ARG A 78 -18.25 -24.15 11.75
N GLN A 79 -18.11 -22.84 11.90
CA GLN A 79 -18.83 -22.09 12.92
C GLN A 79 -20.35 -22.09 12.62
N PRO A 80 -21.19 -22.29 13.63
CA PRO A 80 -22.65 -22.19 13.45
C PRO A 80 -22.99 -20.80 12.91
N ASN A 81 -23.81 -20.74 11.87
CA ASN A 81 -24.22 -19.53 11.14
C ASN A 81 -23.16 -18.89 10.22
N SER A 82 -22.10 -19.59 9.86
CA SER A 82 -21.16 -19.06 8.88
C SER A 82 -21.79 -18.97 7.49
N LEU A 83 -21.76 -17.80 6.87
CA LEU A 83 -22.18 -17.57 5.47
C LEU A 83 -21.33 -18.40 4.50
N LEU A 84 -20.12 -18.78 4.89
CA LEU A 84 -19.21 -19.59 4.10
C LEU A 84 -19.56 -21.08 4.08
N ALA A 85 -20.34 -21.57 5.04
CA ALA A 85 -20.57 -23.01 5.21
C ALA A 85 -21.12 -23.69 3.96
N ALA A 86 -22.01 -23.02 3.23
CA ALA A 86 -22.59 -23.51 1.98
C ALA A 86 -21.62 -23.36 0.79
N GLU A 87 -20.79 -22.33 0.79
CA GLU A 87 -19.95 -21.97 -0.37
C GLU A 87 -18.62 -22.73 -0.40
N VAL A 88 -18.03 -23.01 0.75
CA VAL A 88 -16.70 -23.69 0.85
C VAL A 88 -16.76 -25.15 0.37
N ASN A 89 -17.89 -25.82 0.61
CA ASN A 89 -18.06 -27.23 0.23
C ASN A 89 -18.58 -27.43 -1.18
N ARG A 90 -18.94 -26.35 -1.89
CA ARG A 90 -19.45 -26.37 -3.26
C ARG A 90 -18.29 -26.56 -4.26
N ARG A 91 -18.58 -27.23 -5.35
CA ARG A 91 -17.67 -27.24 -6.51
C ARG A 91 -17.63 -25.84 -7.13
N LYS A 92 -16.43 -25.28 -7.24
CA LYS A 92 -16.23 -23.97 -7.87
C LYS A 92 -16.46 -24.01 -9.37
N GLU A 93 -17.04 -22.95 -9.89
CA GLU A 93 -17.21 -22.73 -11.33
C GLU A 93 -15.96 -22.09 -11.96
N PRO A 94 -15.74 -22.24 -13.28
CA PRO A 94 -14.54 -21.74 -13.95
C PRO A 94 -14.33 -20.22 -13.78
N LEU A 95 -15.40 -19.43 -13.74
CA LEU A 95 -15.34 -17.99 -13.63
C LEU A 95 -15.02 -17.49 -12.20
N GLU A 96 -15.08 -18.34 -11.21
CA GLU A 96 -14.63 -18.02 -9.84
C GLU A 96 -13.10 -17.96 -9.70
N ALA A 97 -12.35 -18.43 -10.70
CA ALA A 97 -10.90 -18.34 -10.72
C ALA A 97 -10.40 -16.91 -11.00
N TYR A 98 -11.23 -16.06 -11.58
CA TYR A 98 -10.87 -14.72 -12.01
C TYR A 98 -11.46 -13.65 -11.07
N PRO A 99 -10.74 -12.55 -10.79
CA PRO A 99 -11.31 -11.43 -10.06
C PRO A 99 -12.40 -10.75 -10.89
N LEU A 100 -13.41 -10.20 -10.22
CA LEU A 100 -14.55 -9.56 -10.87
C LEU A 100 -14.11 -8.39 -11.77
N ASP A 101 -13.08 -7.65 -11.36
CA ASP A 101 -12.52 -6.51 -12.11
C ASP A 101 -11.86 -6.91 -13.44
N SER A 102 -11.53 -8.18 -13.62
CA SER A 102 -11.00 -8.70 -14.90
C SER A 102 -12.09 -9.12 -15.88
N MET A 103 -13.35 -9.03 -15.47
CA MET A 103 -14.51 -9.38 -16.25
C MET A 103 -15.17 -8.15 -16.83
N THR A 104 -15.60 -8.23 -18.06
CA THR A 104 -16.30 -7.13 -18.75
C THR A 104 -17.60 -7.63 -19.32
N MET A 105 -18.72 -7.01 -18.98
CA MET A 105 -19.98 -7.26 -19.64
C MET A 105 -19.96 -6.61 -21.03
N VAL A 106 -20.19 -7.41 -22.06
CA VAL A 106 -20.18 -6.97 -23.46
C VAL A 106 -21.56 -6.99 -24.10
N GLY A 107 -22.54 -7.53 -23.41
CA GLY A 107 -23.92 -7.57 -23.87
C GLY A 107 -24.78 -8.49 -23.03
N SER A 108 -26.07 -8.54 -23.43
CA SER A 108 -27.06 -9.48 -22.89
C SER A 108 -27.82 -10.16 -24.03
N VAL A 109 -28.34 -11.33 -23.74
CA VAL A 109 -29.13 -12.13 -24.72
C VAL A 109 -30.29 -12.80 -23.99
N THR A 110 -31.47 -12.75 -24.54
CA THR A 110 -32.62 -13.50 -24.01
C THR A 110 -32.80 -14.76 -24.84
N LYS A 111 -32.77 -15.91 -24.19
CA LYS A 111 -33.00 -17.20 -24.80
C LYS A 111 -34.14 -17.93 -24.04
N GLU A 112 -35.14 -18.33 -24.73
CA GLU A 112 -36.32 -19.05 -24.16
C GLU A 112 -36.95 -18.29 -22.99
N GLY A 113 -37.02 -16.94 -23.08
CA GLY A 113 -37.57 -16.07 -22.02
C GLY A 113 -36.64 -15.87 -20.81
N ARG A 114 -35.41 -16.39 -20.82
CA ARG A 114 -34.42 -16.25 -19.77
C ARG A 114 -33.31 -15.30 -20.19
N PRO A 115 -32.96 -14.30 -19.36
CA PRO A 115 -31.85 -13.43 -19.66
C PRO A 115 -30.52 -14.11 -19.34
N PHE A 116 -29.55 -13.90 -20.22
CA PHE A 116 -28.16 -14.29 -20.08
C PHE A 116 -27.28 -13.05 -20.29
N ALA A 117 -26.23 -12.91 -19.52
CA ALA A 117 -25.20 -11.91 -19.76
C ALA A 117 -24.02 -12.54 -20.54
N LEU A 118 -23.43 -11.75 -21.42
CA LEU A 118 -22.22 -12.09 -22.12
C LEU A 118 -21.05 -11.38 -21.45
N LEU A 119 -20.15 -12.16 -20.86
CA LEU A 119 -18.96 -11.66 -20.16
C LEU A 119 -17.71 -12.01 -20.96
N LYS A 120 -16.83 -11.03 -21.12
CA LYS A 120 -15.50 -11.22 -21.68
C LYS A 120 -14.49 -11.33 -20.56
N VAL A 121 -13.75 -12.44 -20.52
CA VAL A 121 -12.70 -12.74 -19.52
C VAL A 121 -11.49 -13.30 -20.24
N ASN A 122 -10.32 -12.70 -20.10
CA ASN A 122 -9.08 -13.11 -20.79
C ASN A 122 -9.23 -13.32 -22.30
N GLY A 123 -10.04 -12.47 -22.96
CA GLY A 123 -10.28 -12.56 -24.41
C GLY A 123 -11.32 -13.60 -24.83
N LEU A 124 -11.78 -14.45 -23.93
CA LEU A 124 -12.83 -15.43 -24.17
C LEU A 124 -14.20 -14.88 -23.77
N LEU A 125 -15.23 -15.35 -24.48
CA LEU A 125 -16.62 -14.98 -24.22
C LEU A 125 -17.33 -16.09 -23.45
N TYR A 126 -17.95 -15.71 -22.34
CA TYR A 126 -18.71 -16.60 -21.47
C TYR A 126 -20.16 -16.13 -21.40
N GLN A 127 -21.09 -17.09 -21.43
CA GLN A 127 -22.50 -16.84 -21.22
C GLN A 127 -22.86 -17.25 -19.81
N VAL A 128 -23.42 -16.32 -19.02
CA VAL A 128 -23.82 -16.54 -17.63
C VAL A 128 -25.31 -16.27 -17.43
N LYS A 129 -25.92 -16.95 -16.47
CA LYS A 129 -27.32 -16.81 -16.10
C LYS A 129 -27.46 -16.52 -14.61
N ALA A 130 -28.64 -16.14 -14.19
CA ALA A 130 -28.96 -16.02 -12.77
C ALA A 130 -28.72 -17.36 -12.04
N GLY A 131 -28.02 -17.28 -10.90
CA GLY A 131 -27.61 -18.43 -10.09
C GLY A 131 -26.19 -18.91 -10.33
N ASP A 132 -25.53 -18.55 -11.46
CA ASP A 132 -24.13 -18.86 -11.72
C ASP A 132 -23.20 -18.05 -10.81
N TYR A 133 -21.95 -18.52 -10.67
CA TYR A 133 -20.98 -17.91 -9.78
C TYR A 133 -19.84 -17.25 -10.53
N LEU A 134 -19.48 -16.04 -10.10
CA LEU A 134 -18.46 -15.19 -10.73
C LEU A 134 -17.55 -14.59 -9.63
N GLY A 135 -16.28 -14.42 -9.98
CA GLY A 135 -15.34 -13.72 -9.08
C GLY A 135 -14.85 -14.56 -7.91
N GLN A 136 -13.79 -14.08 -7.29
CA GLN A 136 -13.08 -14.80 -6.21
C GLN A 136 -13.82 -14.75 -4.87
N ASN A 137 -14.82 -13.86 -4.74
CA ASN A 137 -15.54 -13.57 -3.49
C ASN A 137 -16.90 -14.30 -3.42
N TYR A 138 -17.00 -15.49 -3.97
CA TYR A 138 -18.25 -16.27 -3.99
C TYR A 138 -19.44 -15.51 -4.60
N GLY A 139 -19.17 -14.70 -5.63
CA GLY A 139 -20.14 -13.82 -6.26
C GLY A 139 -21.24 -14.61 -7.00
N LYS A 140 -22.44 -14.68 -6.44
CA LYS A 140 -23.60 -15.34 -7.07
C LYS A 140 -24.43 -14.35 -7.85
N VAL A 141 -24.66 -14.61 -9.12
CA VAL A 141 -25.52 -13.77 -9.97
C VAL A 141 -26.97 -13.82 -9.46
N THR A 142 -27.48 -12.67 -9.04
CA THR A 142 -28.85 -12.51 -8.52
C THR A 142 -29.79 -11.95 -9.57
N GLY A 143 -29.30 -11.14 -10.51
CA GLY A 143 -30.11 -10.53 -11.56
C GLY A 143 -29.28 -10.20 -12.80
N ILE A 144 -29.94 -10.20 -13.96
CA ILE A 144 -29.36 -9.80 -15.24
C ILE A 144 -30.34 -8.84 -15.90
N ALA A 145 -29.88 -7.60 -16.09
CA ALA A 145 -30.57 -6.59 -16.88
C ALA A 145 -29.86 -6.45 -18.26
N GLU A 146 -30.40 -5.63 -19.11
CA GLU A 146 -29.83 -5.39 -20.45
C GLU A 146 -28.41 -4.81 -20.40
N THR A 147 -28.15 -3.94 -19.41
CA THR A 147 -26.90 -3.19 -19.26
C THR A 147 -26.13 -3.51 -17.98
N GLU A 148 -26.65 -4.41 -17.13
CA GLU A 148 -26.06 -4.69 -15.83
C GLU A 148 -26.28 -6.13 -15.39
N VAL A 149 -25.27 -6.69 -14.74
CA VAL A 149 -25.37 -7.95 -13.99
C VAL A 149 -25.19 -7.63 -12.52
N THR A 150 -26.20 -7.96 -11.71
CA THR A 150 -26.15 -7.81 -10.26
C THR A 150 -25.76 -9.14 -9.63
N LEU A 151 -24.87 -9.08 -8.64
CA LEU A 151 -24.43 -10.27 -7.91
C LEU A 151 -24.29 -9.97 -6.41
N ARG A 152 -24.36 -11.04 -5.65
CA ARG A 152 -24.11 -11.05 -4.21
C ARG A 152 -22.74 -11.66 -3.96
N GLU A 153 -21.86 -10.95 -3.33
CA GLU A 153 -20.55 -11.41 -2.89
C GLU A 153 -20.53 -11.66 -1.39
N ILE A 154 -19.67 -12.56 -0.94
CA ILE A 154 -19.34 -12.77 0.46
C ILE A 154 -17.92 -12.26 0.68
N VAL A 155 -17.76 -11.22 1.47
CA VAL A 155 -16.48 -10.57 1.76
C VAL A 155 -16.29 -10.44 3.26
N GLN A 156 -15.02 -10.32 3.68
CA GLN A 156 -14.68 -10.07 5.06
C GLN A 156 -14.64 -8.56 5.30
N ASP A 157 -15.29 -8.10 6.35
CA ASP A 157 -15.27 -6.69 6.74
C ASP A 157 -13.98 -6.33 7.52
N ALA A 158 -13.86 -5.07 7.94
CA ALA A 158 -12.71 -4.59 8.71
C ALA A 158 -12.58 -5.24 10.11
N ALA A 159 -13.65 -5.79 10.64
CA ALA A 159 -13.66 -6.52 11.91
C ALA A 159 -13.32 -8.02 11.74
N GLY A 160 -13.20 -8.48 10.50
CA GLY A 160 -12.94 -9.87 10.16
C GLY A 160 -14.21 -10.74 10.08
N GLU A 161 -15.39 -10.12 10.09
CA GLU A 161 -16.65 -10.84 9.97
C GLU A 161 -17.05 -11.02 8.50
N TRP A 162 -17.62 -12.18 8.17
CA TRP A 162 -18.12 -12.46 6.83
C TRP A 162 -19.48 -11.84 6.60
N ILE A 163 -19.56 -10.92 5.65
CA ILE A 163 -20.76 -10.19 5.30
C ILE A 163 -21.14 -10.37 3.83
N GLU A 164 -22.42 -10.23 3.54
CA GLU A 164 -22.90 -10.17 2.16
C GLU A 164 -22.82 -8.74 1.64
N ARG A 165 -22.30 -8.60 0.42
CA ARG A 165 -22.22 -7.33 -0.29
C ARG A 165 -22.81 -7.47 -1.69
N SER A 166 -23.58 -6.47 -2.12
CA SER A 166 -23.99 -6.37 -3.51
C SER A 166 -22.86 -5.82 -4.37
N ALA A 167 -22.64 -6.41 -5.52
CA ALA A 167 -21.74 -5.93 -6.56
C ALA A 167 -22.45 -5.95 -7.90
N SER A 168 -21.96 -5.19 -8.87
CA SER A 168 -22.51 -5.18 -10.22
C SER A 168 -21.43 -5.07 -11.29
N LEU A 169 -21.69 -5.68 -12.44
CA LEU A 169 -20.92 -5.51 -13.67
C LEU A 169 -21.78 -4.75 -14.66
N GLN A 170 -21.33 -3.58 -15.06
CA GLN A 170 -22.02 -2.76 -16.05
C GLN A 170 -21.53 -3.06 -17.46
N LEU A 171 -22.43 -2.91 -18.45
CA LEU A 171 -22.13 -3.01 -19.85
C LEU A 171 -21.06 -1.98 -20.23
N GLN A 172 -19.95 -2.45 -20.76
CA GLN A 172 -18.92 -1.57 -21.29
C GLN A 172 -19.25 -1.18 -22.73
N GLU A 173 -19.77 0.02 -22.90
CA GLU A 173 -19.96 0.58 -24.24
C GLU A 173 -18.60 0.79 -24.92
N ARG A 174 -18.47 0.26 -26.13
CA ARG A 174 -17.31 0.57 -26.96
C ARG A 174 -17.40 2.05 -27.34
N ALA A 175 -16.48 2.86 -26.83
CA ALA A 175 -16.27 4.19 -27.39
C ALA A 175 -15.97 4.04 -28.90
N ARG A 176 -16.82 4.61 -29.74
CA ARG A 176 -16.65 4.70 -31.19
C ARG A 176 -15.54 5.68 -31.55
#